data_7719c77919b1cc059c0ed9b1cd1081cc
#
_entry.id   7719c77919b1cc059c0ed9b1cd1081cc
#
_cell.length_a   1.000
_cell.length_b   1.000
_cell.length_c   1.000
_cell.angle_alpha   90.00
_cell.angle_beta   90.00
_cell.angle_gamma   90.00
#
_symmetry.space_group_name_H-M   'P 1'
#
loop_
_entity.id
_entity.type
_entity.pdbx_description
1 polymer ?
#
loop_
_entity_poly.entity_id
_entity_poly.type
_entity_poly.pdbx_seq_one_letter_code
_entity_poly.pdbx_strand_id
1 'polypeptide(L)'
;MANKNYVRGYQLEAETVKHWEALGLECSRVVGSGKFKKYGKQYAGDLMLAGFSVEAKRKKSGFKFLRKSLAQDDCDMLVIREDAQPGEKIARLYVMPEKTVEAIFRQLGLIK
;
A
#
# COMPACT_ATOMS: atom_id res chain seq x y z
N MET A 1 -22.29 13.07 11.08
CA MET A 1 -21.25 12.24 11.74
C MET A 1 -20.43 11.50 10.69
N ALA A 2 -19.13 11.50 10.87
CA ALA A 2 -18.26 10.76 9.98
C ALA A 2 -18.51 9.24 10.14
N ASN A 3 -18.58 8.53 9.03
CA ASN A 3 -18.68 7.09 9.01
C ASN A 3 -17.44 6.48 9.68
N LYS A 4 -17.65 5.47 10.52
CA LYS A 4 -16.56 4.78 11.22
C LYS A 4 -15.48 4.26 10.26
N ASN A 5 -15.89 3.71 9.11
CA ASN A 5 -14.98 3.22 8.09
C ASN A 5 -14.19 4.34 7.44
N TYR A 6 -14.80 5.48 7.23
CA TYR A 6 -14.12 6.65 6.69
C TYR A 6 -13.02 7.15 7.64
N VAL A 7 -13.32 7.24 8.93
CA VAL A 7 -12.36 7.68 9.95
C VAL A 7 -11.16 6.72 10.01
N ARG A 8 -11.42 5.42 9.98
CA ARG A 8 -10.35 4.41 10.02
C ARG A 8 -9.45 4.48 8.78
N GLY A 9 -10.04 4.67 7.60
CA GLY A 9 -9.29 4.84 6.37
C GLY A 9 -8.42 6.09 6.41
N TYR A 10 -8.99 7.19 6.85
CA TYR A 10 -8.26 8.45 7.00
C TYR A 10 -7.07 8.31 7.96
N GLN A 11 -7.27 7.63 9.09
CA GLN A 11 -6.20 7.41 10.06
C GLN A 11 -5.04 6.63 9.45
N LEU A 12 -5.33 5.59 8.68
CA LEU A 12 -4.28 4.80 8.03
C LEU A 12 -3.52 5.66 7.01
N GLU A 13 -4.23 6.45 6.21
CA GLU A 13 -3.60 7.35 5.25
C GLU A 13 -2.68 8.34 5.95
N ALA A 14 -3.17 8.98 7.01
CA ALA A 14 -2.39 9.98 7.75
C ALA A 14 -1.16 9.38 8.41
N GLU A 15 -1.28 8.20 9.00
CA GLU A 15 -0.16 7.48 9.62
C GLU A 15 0.89 7.12 8.57
N THR A 16 0.46 6.69 7.41
CA THR A 16 1.35 6.29 6.32
C THR A 16 2.14 7.49 5.80
N VAL A 17 1.48 8.61 5.57
CA VAL A 17 2.15 9.83 5.14
C VAL A 17 3.18 10.27 6.18
N LYS A 18 2.79 10.30 7.45
CA LYS A 18 3.68 10.71 8.53
C LYS A 18 4.92 9.83 8.63
N HIS A 19 4.71 8.50 8.49
CA HIS A 19 5.81 7.54 8.55
C HIS A 19 6.88 7.82 7.48
N TRP A 20 6.44 7.97 6.22
CA TRP A 20 7.38 8.13 5.11
C TRP A 20 8.02 9.52 5.09
N GLU A 21 7.25 10.56 5.43
CA GLU A 21 7.81 11.91 5.54
C GLU A 21 8.89 11.98 6.61
N ALA A 22 8.72 11.28 7.72
CA ALA A 22 9.72 11.22 8.79
C ALA A 22 11.02 10.59 8.32
N LEU A 23 10.96 9.70 7.32
CA LEU A 23 12.13 9.09 6.71
C LEU A 23 12.71 9.89 5.55
N GLY A 24 12.10 11.04 5.26
CA GLY A 24 12.58 11.92 4.19
C GLY A 24 12.07 11.56 2.80
N LEU A 25 11.06 10.71 2.72
CA LEU A 25 10.50 10.29 1.44
C LEU A 25 9.22 11.08 1.15
N GLU A 26 9.06 11.51 -0.10
CA GLU A 26 7.87 12.23 -0.52
C GLU A 26 6.64 11.32 -0.43
N CYS A 27 5.66 11.75 0.36
CA CYS A 27 4.41 11.02 0.51
C CYS A 27 3.30 12.04 0.81
N SER A 28 2.19 11.93 0.10
CA SER A 28 1.07 12.84 0.28
C SER A 28 -0.25 12.14 0.02
N ARG A 29 -1.31 12.65 0.66
CA ARG A 29 -2.67 12.17 0.40
C ARG A 29 -3.20 12.77 -0.91
N VAL A 30 -3.96 11.96 -1.64
CA VAL A 30 -4.63 12.44 -2.85
C VAL A 30 -5.96 13.09 -2.45
N VAL A 31 -6.09 14.37 -2.72
CA VAL A 31 -7.31 15.12 -2.40
C VAL A 31 -8.44 14.68 -3.32
N GLY A 32 -9.58 14.31 -2.74
CA GLY A 32 -10.72 13.84 -3.52
C GLY A 32 -10.46 12.54 -4.25
N SER A 33 -9.83 11.58 -3.55
CA SER A 33 -9.47 10.28 -4.07
C SER A 33 -10.58 9.67 -4.94
N GLY A 34 -10.23 9.26 -6.16
CA GLY A 34 -11.15 8.69 -7.13
C GLY A 34 -11.94 9.73 -7.94
N LYS A 35 -12.09 10.95 -7.43
CA LYS A 35 -12.87 12.00 -8.10
C LYS A 35 -12.13 12.54 -9.32
N PHE A 36 -10.82 12.67 -9.24
CA PHE A 36 -10.00 13.26 -10.30
C PHE A 36 -9.13 12.24 -11.04
N LYS A 37 -9.37 10.95 -10.85
CA LYS A 37 -8.52 9.91 -11.46
C LYS A 37 -8.48 9.98 -12.99
N LYS A 38 -9.52 10.53 -13.61
CA LYS A 38 -9.57 10.70 -15.07
C LYS A 38 -8.55 11.70 -15.60
N TYR A 39 -7.99 12.53 -14.73
CA TYR A 39 -6.99 13.54 -15.10
C TYR A 39 -5.55 13.05 -14.96
N GLY A 40 -5.35 11.84 -14.46
CA GLY A 40 -4.03 11.25 -14.38
C GLY A 40 -3.91 10.27 -13.23
N LYS A 41 -2.90 9.40 -13.31
CA LYS A 41 -2.64 8.37 -12.31
C LYS A 41 -2.37 8.96 -10.92
N GLN A 42 -1.79 10.16 -10.87
CA GLN A 42 -1.53 10.85 -9.60
C GLN A 42 -2.79 11.17 -8.82
N TYR A 43 -3.96 11.12 -9.45
CA TYR A 43 -5.25 11.33 -8.81
C TYR A 43 -5.99 10.03 -8.49
N ALA A 44 -5.41 8.88 -8.86
CA ALA A 44 -5.94 7.56 -8.52
C ALA A 44 -5.35 7.13 -7.18
N GLY A 45 -6.08 6.26 -6.47
CA GLY A 45 -5.63 5.78 -5.17
C GLY A 45 -5.79 6.81 -4.07
N ASP A 46 -5.30 6.49 -2.89
CA ASP A 46 -5.46 7.32 -1.68
C ASP A 46 -4.23 8.16 -1.38
N LEU A 47 -3.06 7.69 -1.80
CA LEU A 47 -1.78 8.31 -1.50
C LEU A 47 -0.88 8.28 -2.72
N MET A 48 0.09 9.20 -2.74
CA MET A 48 1.24 9.14 -3.63
C MET A 48 2.47 8.94 -2.76
N LEU A 49 3.24 7.91 -3.04
CA LEU A 49 4.47 7.58 -2.31
C LEU A 49 5.62 7.46 -3.30
N ALA A 50 6.55 8.39 -3.25
CA ALA A 50 7.70 8.42 -4.14
C ALA A 50 7.32 8.28 -5.61
N GLY A 51 6.21 8.89 -6.02
CA GLY A 51 5.71 8.83 -7.40
C GLY A 51 4.80 7.64 -7.69
N PHE A 52 4.60 6.75 -6.72
CA PHE A 52 3.71 5.59 -6.89
C PHE A 52 2.34 5.87 -6.28
N SER A 53 1.29 5.47 -7.00
CA SER A 53 -0.07 5.55 -6.50
C SER A 53 -0.32 4.40 -5.52
N VAL A 54 -0.87 4.72 -4.35
CA VAL A 54 -1.08 3.74 -3.28
C VAL A 54 -2.53 3.77 -2.84
N GLU A 55 -3.15 2.60 -2.76
CA GLU A 55 -4.48 2.43 -2.20
C GLU A 55 -4.34 1.95 -0.76
N ALA A 56 -5.01 2.62 0.17
CA ALA A 56 -4.96 2.26 1.59
C ALA A 56 -6.25 1.54 1.98
N LYS A 57 -6.13 0.36 2.57
CA LYS A 57 -7.26 -0.44 3.04
C LYS A 57 -7.02 -0.87 4.48
N ARG A 58 -7.93 -0.48 5.36
CA ARG A 58 -7.90 -0.88 6.76
C ARG A 58 -9.12 -1.75 7.07
N LYS A 59 -8.88 -2.98 7.48
CA LYS A 59 -9.93 -3.95 7.78
C LYS A 59 -9.73 -4.52 9.17
N LYS A 60 -10.83 -4.92 9.81
CA LYS A 60 -10.78 -5.58 11.12
C LYS A 60 -10.11 -6.96 11.01
N SER A 61 -10.29 -7.63 9.88
CA SER A 61 -9.79 -8.99 9.66
C SER A 61 -9.64 -9.24 8.16
N GLY A 62 -9.11 -10.42 7.81
CA GLY A 62 -8.96 -10.84 6.42
C GLY A 62 -7.52 -10.87 5.95
N PHE A 63 -6.58 -10.34 6.72
CA PHE A 63 -5.16 -10.33 6.34
C PHE A 63 -4.30 -11.32 7.13
N LYS A 64 -4.93 -12.14 7.98
CA LYS A 64 -4.20 -13.10 8.82
C LYS A 64 -3.36 -14.08 7.99
N PHE A 65 -3.92 -14.57 6.88
CA PHE A 65 -3.21 -15.47 5.98
C PHE A 65 -1.91 -14.84 5.49
N LEU A 66 -1.96 -13.57 5.09
CA LEU A 66 -0.78 -12.86 4.58
C LEU A 66 0.29 -12.74 5.66
N ARG A 67 -0.11 -12.31 6.87
CA ARG A 67 0.82 -12.15 7.99
C ARG A 67 1.45 -13.48 8.39
N LYS A 68 0.64 -14.54 8.46
CA LYS A 68 1.14 -15.88 8.82
C LYS A 68 2.12 -16.41 7.78
N SER A 69 1.81 -16.22 6.49
CA SER A 69 2.69 -16.70 5.41
C SER A 69 4.04 -16.01 5.44
N LEU A 70 4.06 -14.71 5.74
CA LEU A 70 5.32 -13.95 5.87
C LEU A 70 6.11 -14.39 7.09
N ALA A 71 5.43 -14.67 8.19
CA ALA A 71 6.08 -15.04 9.46
C ALA A 71 6.61 -16.46 9.48
N GLN A 72 6.07 -17.35 8.66
CA GLN A 72 6.37 -18.78 8.68
C GLN A 72 7.87 -19.08 8.61
N ASP A 73 8.57 -18.41 7.71
CA ASP A 73 10.00 -18.57 7.53
C ASP A 73 10.75 -17.23 7.63
N ASP A 74 10.15 -16.26 8.30
CA ASP A 74 10.67 -14.90 8.43
C ASP A 74 11.06 -14.31 7.07
N CYS A 75 10.16 -14.45 6.11
CA CYS A 75 10.40 -14.02 4.74
C CYS A 75 10.26 -12.51 4.59
N ASP A 76 11.02 -11.94 3.67
CA ASP A 76 10.96 -10.51 3.36
C ASP A 76 9.75 -10.16 2.51
N MET A 77 9.29 -11.09 1.68
CA MET A 77 8.09 -10.86 0.85
C MET A 77 7.41 -12.17 0.47
N LEU A 78 6.16 -12.04 0.15
CA LEU A 78 5.30 -13.15 -0.25
C LEU A 78 4.80 -12.88 -1.66
N VAL A 79 4.88 -13.86 -2.56
CA VAL A 79 4.24 -13.78 -3.86
C VAL A 79 2.99 -14.63 -3.85
N ILE A 80 1.88 -14.06 -4.29
CA ILE A 80 0.60 -14.76 -4.37
C ILE A 80 -0.01 -14.60 -5.75
N ARG A 81 -0.82 -15.57 -6.13
CA ARG A 81 -1.59 -15.52 -7.38
C ARG A 81 -2.77 -16.49 -7.27
N GLU A 82 -3.91 -16.08 -7.75
CA GLU A 82 -5.05 -16.99 -7.90
C GLU A 82 -4.91 -17.79 -9.20
N ASP A 83 -5.58 -18.95 -9.25
CA ASP A 83 -5.61 -19.73 -10.47
C ASP A 83 -6.49 -19.02 -11.50
N ALA A 84 -5.98 -18.90 -12.72
CA ALA A 84 -6.71 -18.28 -13.81
C ALA A 84 -7.63 -19.25 -14.50
N GLN A 85 -8.81 -18.79 -14.93
CA GLN A 85 -9.66 -19.54 -15.85
C GLN A 85 -9.06 -19.48 -17.25
N PRO A 86 -9.40 -20.43 -18.15
CA PRO A 86 -8.90 -20.38 -19.51
C PRO A 86 -9.14 -19.00 -20.17
N GLY A 87 -8.09 -18.42 -20.71
CA GLY A 87 -8.16 -17.11 -21.36
C GLY A 87 -7.95 -15.92 -20.43
N GLU A 88 -8.00 -16.12 -19.12
CA GLU A 88 -7.72 -15.05 -18.15
C GLU A 88 -6.22 -14.89 -17.94
N LYS A 89 -5.82 -13.64 -17.67
CA LYS A 89 -4.46 -13.31 -17.25
C LYS A 89 -4.55 -12.69 -15.86
N ILE A 90 -4.07 -13.42 -14.86
CA ILE A 90 -4.07 -12.93 -13.49
C ILE A 90 -2.64 -12.65 -13.06
N ALA A 91 -2.41 -11.42 -12.60
CA ALA A 91 -1.09 -11.00 -12.17
C ALA A 91 -0.69 -11.63 -10.85
N ARG A 92 0.59 -11.88 -10.68
CA ARG A 92 1.15 -12.17 -9.37
C ARG A 92 1.16 -10.88 -8.56
N LEU A 93 0.87 -10.99 -7.28
CA LEU A 93 0.95 -9.87 -6.35
C LEU A 93 2.08 -10.14 -5.35
N TYR A 94 2.85 -9.11 -5.05
CA TYR A 94 3.90 -9.20 -4.06
C TYR A 94 3.44 -8.48 -2.81
N VAL A 95 3.49 -9.17 -1.68
CA VAL A 95 3.08 -8.65 -0.38
C VAL A 95 4.32 -8.61 0.50
N MET A 96 4.56 -7.49 1.15
CA MET A 96 5.74 -7.33 1.97
C MET A 96 5.45 -6.46 3.19
N PRO A 97 6.12 -6.72 4.31
CA PRO A 97 5.99 -5.84 5.47
C PRO A 97 6.66 -4.50 5.21
N GLU A 98 6.27 -3.49 5.96
CA GLU A 98 6.80 -2.13 5.80
C GLU A 98 8.33 -2.10 5.89
N LYS A 99 8.93 -2.90 6.76
CA LYS A 99 10.41 -2.96 6.87
C LYS A 99 11.09 -3.34 5.55
N THR A 100 10.44 -4.19 4.76
CA THR A 100 10.96 -4.59 3.45
C THR A 100 10.85 -3.44 2.45
N VAL A 101 9.73 -2.72 2.47
CA VAL A 101 9.54 -1.54 1.62
C VAL A 101 10.61 -0.49 1.95
N GLU A 102 10.87 -0.26 3.24
CA GLU A 102 11.94 0.66 3.67
C GLU A 102 13.30 0.21 3.16
N ALA A 103 13.60 -1.09 3.27
CA ALA A 103 14.88 -1.63 2.80
C ALA A 103 15.07 -1.40 1.31
N ILE A 104 14.02 -1.59 0.52
CA ILE A 104 14.05 -1.36 -0.92
C ILE A 104 14.35 0.12 -1.21
N PHE A 105 13.63 1.03 -0.58
CA PHE A 105 13.85 2.47 -0.78
C PHE A 105 15.25 2.90 -0.30
N ARG A 106 15.77 2.27 0.75
CA ARG A 106 17.12 2.55 1.23
C ARG A 106 18.16 2.08 0.22
N GLN A 107 17.98 0.89 -0.36
CA GLN A 107 18.86 0.39 -1.40
C GLN A 107 18.85 1.27 -2.65
N LEU A 108 17.72 1.92 -2.92
CA LEU A 108 17.60 2.85 -4.04
C LEU A 108 18.16 4.25 -3.72
N GLY A 109 18.58 4.47 -2.48
CA GLY A 109 19.13 5.75 -2.07
C GLY A 109 18.08 6.83 -1.79
N LEU A 110 16.81 6.44 -1.69
CA LEU A 110 15.72 7.40 -1.49
C LEU A 110 15.53 7.78 -0.03
N ILE A 111 15.95 6.92 0.89
CA ILE A 111 15.96 7.19 2.34
C ILE A 111 17.29 6.74 2.92
N LYS A 112 17.65 7.30 4.09
CA LYS A 112 18.88 6.96 4.80
C LYS A 112 18.77 5.69 5.60
#